data_55f341221f459b6a8bf52fd90c3edcc1
#
_entry.id   55f341221f459b6a8bf52fd90c3edcc1
#
_cell.length_a   1.000
_cell.length_b   1.000
_cell.length_c   1.000
_cell.angle_alpha   90.00
_cell.angle_beta   90.00
_cell.angle_gamma   90.00
#
_symmetry.space_group_name_H-M   'P 1'
#
loop_
_entity.id
_entity.type
_entity.pdbx_description
1 polymer ?
#
loop_
_entity_poly.entity_id
_entity_poly.type
_entity_poly.pdbx_seq_one_letter_code
_entity_poly.pdbx_strand_id
1 'polypeptide(L)'
;MRLIIEPDYEKMSKWAANYVAKCINEAKPTAEKPFKLGCPTGSSPLGMYRELIALNKAGKVSFQNVITFNMDEYVNLPEDHPESYHSFMWNNFFSHIDIKKENVHILNGNAKDLKVECENYEKAIEAAGGIDLFLGGIGPDGHIAFNEPGSSLQSRTRQKTLTTDTVIANSRFFDNDANKVPKTALTVGVGTVMDAKQVMIMVNSHNKARALRHGVEEPVNHIWTISCLQQHPHAIIVCDEDATDELKHGTYKYFKDIEKDNLL
;
A
#
# COMPACT_ATOMS: atom_id res chain seq x y z
N MET A 1 16.64 2.35 4.46
CA MET A 1 15.69 1.93 3.40
C MET A 1 16.38 0.88 2.53
N ARG A 2 15.67 -0.18 2.15
CA ARG A 2 16.11 -1.21 1.19
C ARG A 2 15.42 -0.97 -0.15
N LEU A 3 16.10 -1.28 -1.25
CA LEU A 3 15.51 -1.27 -2.60
C LEU A 3 15.78 -2.63 -3.25
N ILE A 4 14.73 -3.43 -3.40
CA ILE A 4 14.75 -4.74 -4.04
C ILE A 4 14.34 -4.54 -5.50
N ILE A 5 15.19 -4.92 -6.44
CA ILE A 5 14.95 -4.77 -7.88
C ILE A 5 14.84 -6.17 -8.48
N GLU A 6 13.61 -6.56 -8.81
CA GLU A 6 13.30 -7.83 -9.46
C GLU A 6 13.18 -7.65 -10.98
N PRO A 7 13.42 -8.70 -11.79
CA PRO A 7 13.44 -8.58 -13.24
C PRO A 7 12.12 -8.09 -13.86
N ASP A 8 11.00 -8.43 -13.24
CA ASP A 8 9.67 -8.19 -13.78
C ASP A 8 8.60 -8.12 -12.67
N TYR A 9 7.38 -7.74 -13.07
CA TYR A 9 6.23 -7.64 -12.18
C TYR A 9 5.90 -8.95 -11.44
N GLU A 10 6.04 -10.11 -12.10
CA GLU A 10 5.71 -11.42 -11.52
C GLU A 10 6.71 -11.76 -10.40
N LYS A 11 8.00 -11.54 -10.64
CA LYS A 11 9.05 -11.75 -9.64
C LYS A 11 8.91 -10.76 -8.48
N MET A 12 8.67 -9.48 -8.76
CA MET A 12 8.39 -8.46 -7.75
C MET A 12 7.20 -8.87 -6.88
N SER A 13 6.10 -9.31 -7.49
CA SER A 13 4.89 -9.74 -6.79
C SER A 13 5.14 -10.95 -5.91
N LYS A 14 5.88 -11.94 -6.40
CA LYS A 14 6.25 -13.14 -5.66
C LYS A 14 7.19 -12.83 -4.50
N TRP A 15 8.17 -11.94 -4.71
CA TRP A 15 9.05 -11.49 -3.65
C TRP A 15 8.25 -10.82 -2.51
N ALA A 16 7.36 -9.88 -2.88
CA ALA A 16 6.51 -9.18 -1.93
C ALA A 16 5.62 -10.14 -1.12
N ALA A 17 4.98 -11.10 -1.79
CA ALA A 17 4.14 -12.10 -1.13
C ALA A 17 4.93 -12.99 -0.16
N ASN A 18 6.11 -13.46 -0.56
CA ASN A 18 6.97 -14.27 0.31
C ASN A 18 7.45 -13.47 1.52
N TYR A 19 7.75 -12.17 1.34
CA TYR A 19 8.12 -11.30 2.45
C TYR A 19 6.98 -11.12 3.45
N VAL A 20 5.76 -10.86 2.98
CA VAL A 20 4.55 -10.77 3.83
C VAL A 20 4.33 -12.08 4.59
N ALA A 21 4.35 -13.22 3.90
CA ALA A 21 4.17 -14.53 4.50
C ALA A 21 5.26 -14.81 5.56
N LYS A 22 6.51 -14.45 5.28
CA LYS A 22 7.62 -14.55 6.24
C LYS A 22 7.34 -13.72 7.49
N CYS A 23 6.96 -12.44 7.34
CA CYS A 23 6.67 -11.56 8.48
C CYS A 23 5.55 -12.12 9.37
N ILE A 24 4.46 -12.60 8.76
CA ILE A 24 3.34 -13.21 9.50
C ILE A 24 3.82 -14.46 10.24
N ASN A 25 4.52 -15.37 9.56
CA ASN A 25 4.97 -16.63 10.14
C ASN A 25 6.00 -16.43 11.28
N GLU A 26 6.92 -15.48 11.14
CA GLU A 26 7.90 -15.14 12.19
C GLU A 26 7.23 -14.50 13.41
N ALA A 27 6.20 -13.69 13.20
CA ALA A 27 5.43 -13.07 14.29
C ALA A 27 4.62 -14.10 15.09
N LYS A 28 4.29 -15.28 14.52
CA LYS A 28 3.50 -16.35 15.15
C LYS A 28 2.21 -15.81 15.79
N PRO A 29 1.33 -15.16 15.01
CA PRO A 29 0.19 -14.45 15.57
C PRO A 29 -0.80 -15.38 16.26
N THR A 30 -1.38 -14.89 17.36
CA THR A 30 -2.47 -15.56 18.09
C THR A 30 -3.69 -14.64 18.13
N ALA A 31 -4.82 -15.12 18.64
CA ALA A 31 -6.01 -14.30 18.82
C ALA A 31 -5.77 -13.11 19.76
N GLU A 32 -4.92 -13.30 20.80
CA GLU A 32 -4.57 -12.27 21.79
C GLU A 32 -3.48 -11.32 21.27
N LYS A 33 -2.67 -11.77 20.32
CA LYS A 33 -1.57 -11.00 19.71
C LYS A 33 -1.60 -11.18 18.20
N PRO A 34 -2.59 -10.58 17.52
CA PRO A 34 -2.71 -10.66 16.06
C PRO A 34 -1.58 -9.89 15.36
N PHE A 35 -1.30 -10.29 14.10
CA PHE A 35 -0.46 -9.51 13.20
C PHE A 35 -1.29 -8.43 12.51
N LYS A 36 -0.81 -7.17 12.48
CA LYS A 36 -1.54 -6.04 11.87
C LYS A 36 -0.91 -5.67 10.55
N LEU A 37 -1.70 -5.79 9.48
CA LEU A 37 -1.29 -5.60 8.09
C LEU A 37 -2.00 -4.41 7.47
N GLY A 38 -1.27 -3.40 7.03
CA GLY A 38 -1.80 -2.33 6.19
C GLY A 38 -1.93 -2.81 4.74
N CYS A 39 -3.07 -2.57 4.08
CA CYS A 39 -3.37 -3.11 2.75
C CYS A 39 -3.69 -2.00 1.73
N PRO A 40 -2.99 -1.96 0.58
CA PRO A 40 -3.31 -1.08 -0.54
C PRO A 40 -4.33 -1.71 -1.50
N THR A 41 -4.92 -0.86 -2.34
CA THR A 41 -5.66 -1.27 -3.54
C THR A 41 -4.87 -0.91 -4.81
N GLY A 42 -5.49 -1.06 -5.97
CA GLY A 42 -4.89 -0.73 -7.26
C GLY A 42 -4.20 -1.90 -7.95
N SER A 43 -3.57 -1.63 -9.09
CA SER A 43 -3.02 -2.70 -9.95
C SER A 43 -1.70 -3.30 -9.43
N SER A 44 -0.86 -2.51 -8.76
CA SER A 44 0.46 -2.97 -8.29
C SER A 44 0.39 -4.16 -7.32
N PRO A 45 -0.51 -4.18 -6.30
CA PRO A 45 -0.57 -5.28 -5.34
C PRO A 45 -1.28 -6.55 -5.83
N LEU A 46 -1.97 -6.53 -6.97
CA LEU A 46 -2.77 -7.67 -7.44
C LEU A 46 -1.95 -8.96 -7.59
N GLY A 47 -0.74 -8.87 -8.14
CA GLY A 47 0.15 -10.02 -8.27
C GLY A 47 0.53 -10.59 -6.91
N MET A 48 0.89 -9.74 -5.96
CA MET A 48 1.20 -10.14 -4.59
C MET A 48 -0.02 -10.80 -3.91
N TYR A 49 -1.23 -10.27 -4.07
CA TYR A 49 -2.44 -10.89 -3.50
C TYR A 49 -2.70 -12.27 -4.09
N ARG A 50 -2.54 -12.47 -5.41
CA ARG A 50 -2.64 -13.79 -6.04
C ARG A 50 -1.66 -14.80 -5.44
N GLU A 51 -0.40 -14.40 -5.24
CA GLU A 51 0.61 -15.24 -4.62
C GLU A 51 0.31 -15.54 -3.16
N LEU A 52 -0.15 -14.56 -2.37
CA LEU A 52 -0.57 -14.76 -0.97
C LEU A 52 -1.76 -15.74 -0.86
N ILE A 53 -2.73 -15.65 -1.77
CA ILE A 53 -3.84 -16.61 -1.87
C ILE A 53 -3.31 -18.02 -2.13
N ALA A 54 -2.36 -18.17 -3.06
CA ALA A 54 -1.74 -19.46 -3.36
C ALA A 54 -0.98 -20.01 -2.14
N LEU A 55 -0.23 -19.17 -1.43
CA LEU A 55 0.48 -19.55 -0.20
C LEU A 55 -0.48 -19.94 0.92
N ASN A 56 -1.60 -19.23 1.09
CA ASN A 56 -2.62 -19.55 2.08
C ASN A 56 -3.29 -20.89 1.76
N LYS A 57 -3.73 -21.11 0.50
CA LYS A 57 -4.33 -22.39 0.06
C LYS A 57 -3.36 -23.58 0.21
N ALA A 58 -2.06 -23.33 0.06
CA ALA A 58 -1.02 -24.35 0.29
C ALA A 58 -0.66 -24.54 1.78
N GLY A 59 -1.31 -23.84 2.71
CA GLY A 59 -1.05 -23.93 4.16
C GLY A 59 0.32 -23.33 4.58
N LYS A 60 0.94 -22.51 3.72
CA LYS A 60 2.23 -21.88 3.98
C LYS A 60 2.13 -20.57 4.78
N VAL A 61 0.96 -19.97 4.83
CA VAL A 61 0.63 -18.79 5.65
C VAL A 61 -0.84 -18.84 6.03
N SER A 62 -1.19 -18.39 7.24
CA SER A 62 -2.58 -18.25 7.69
C SER A 62 -2.87 -16.81 8.04
N PHE A 63 -4.06 -16.33 7.68
CA PHE A 63 -4.57 -15.01 8.00
C PHE A 63 -5.62 -15.03 9.14
N GLN A 64 -5.87 -16.18 9.77
CA GLN A 64 -6.88 -16.31 10.85
C GLN A 64 -6.64 -15.34 12.02
N ASN A 65 -5.38 -15.07 12.34
CA ASN A 65 -4.97 -14.16 13.39
C ASN A 65 -4.28 -12.90 12.82
N VAL A 66 -4.69 -12.46 11.63
CA VAL A 66 -4.28 -11.20 11.03
C VAL A 66 -5.43 -10.20 11.11
N ILE A 67 -5.14 -8.97 11.47
CA ILE A 67 -6.05 -7.82 11.38
C ILE A 67 -5.55 -6.95 10.23
N THR A 68 -6.44 -6.50 9.35
CA THR A 68 -6.07 -5.64 8.22
C THR A 68 -6.65 -4.23 8.35
N PHE A 69 -5.88 -3.25 7.87
CA PHE A 69 -6.28 -1.85 7.76
C PHE A 69 -6.00 -1.37 6.34
N ASN A 70 -7.06 -1.03 5.58
CA ASN A 70 -6.89 -0.48 4.24
C ASN A 70 -6.42 0.97 4.28
N MET A 71 -5.68 1.39 3.24
CA MET A 71 -5.11 2.74 3.16
C MET A 71 -6.15 3.83 2.95
N ASP A 72 -7.21 3.52 2.19
CA ASP A 72 -8.12 4.53 1.66
C ASP A 72 -9.45 3.92 1.21
N GLU A 73 -10.43 4.79 0.97
CA GLU A 73 -11.70 4.49 0.32
C GLU A 73 -12.28 5.78 -0.28
N TYR A 74 -12.99 5.65 -1.40
CA TYR A 74 -13.71 6.75 -2.02
C TYR A 74 -14.88 7.25 -1.18
N VAL A 75 -15.08 8.56 -1.16
CA VAL A 75 -16.24 9.19 -0.51
C VAL A 75 -17.43 9.18 -1.45
N ASN A 76 -18.63 8.89 -0.91
CA ASN A 76 -19.89 8.83 -1.63
C ASN A 76 -19.95 7.78 -2.76
N LEU A 77 -19.10 6.79 -2.75
CA LEU A 77 -19.21 5.62 -3.59
C LEU A 77 -19.88 4.49 -2.78
N PRO A 78 -20.96 3.86 -3.23
CA PRO A 78 -21.57 2.73 -2.50
C PRO A 78 -20.54 1.63 -2.22
N GLU A 79 -20.64 1.00 -1.07
CA GLU A 79 -19.70 -0.06 -0.63
C GLU A 79 -19.71 -1.25 -1.61
N ASP A 80 -20.88 -1.59 -2.17
CA ASP A 80 -21.08 -2.65 -3.14
C ASP A 80 -20.79 -2.24 -4.60
N HIS A 81 -20.41 -0.98 -4.84
CA HIS A 81 -19.98 -0.54 -6.17
C HIS A 81 -18.75 -1.34 -6.61
N PRO A 82 -18.67 -1.82 -7.86
CA PRO A 82 -17.54 -2.63 -8.34
C PRO A 82 -16.17 -1.99 -8.11
N GLU A 83 -16.11 -0.66 -8.20
CA GLU A 83 -14.86 0.11 -8.06
C GLU A 83 -14.65 0.69 -6.66
N SER A 84 -15.49 0.36 -5.67
CA SER A 84 -15.17 0.67 -4.27
C SER A 84 -13.96 -0.15 -3.83
N TYR A 85 -13.15 0.39 -2.93
CA TYR A 85 -12.01 -0.37 -2.42
C TYR A 85 -12.44 -1.51 -1.51
N HIS A 86 -13.61 -1.39 -0.89
CA HIS A 86 -14.26 -2.51 -0.22
C HIS A 86 -14.49 -3.68 -1.20
N SER A 87 -15.20 -3.46 -2.30
CA SER A 87 -15.43 -4.49 -3.33
C SER A 87 -14.12 -5.02 -3.93
N PHE A 88 -13.16 -4.13 -4.21
CA PHE A 88 -11.85 -4.53 -4.70
C PHE A 88 -11.17 -5.54 -3.77
N MET A 89 -11.11 -5.24 -2.47
CA MET A 89 -10.41 -6.11 -1.51
C MET A 89 -11.11 -7.44 -1.31
N TRP A 90 -12.44 -7.45 -1.23
CA TRP A 90 -13.18 -8.70 -1.10
C TRP A 90 -13.06 -9.56 -2.36
N ASN A 91 -13.18 -8.96 -3.56
CA ASN A 91 -13.11 -9.69 -4.82
C ASN A 91 -11.71 -10.23 -5.13
N ASN A 92 -10.64 -9.53 -4.73
CA ASN A 92 -9.27 -9.86 -5.13
C ASN A 92 -8.43 -10.51 -4.03
N PHE A 93 -8.88 -10.48 -2.76
CA PHE A 93 -8.05 -10.99 -1.67
C PHE A 93 -8.85 -11.64 -0.54
N PHE A 94 -9.67 -10.89 0.19
CA PHE A 94 -10.24 -11.36 1.46
C PHE A 94 -11.15 -12.58 1.34
N SER A 95 -11.96 -12.69 0.26
CA SER A 95 -12.83 -13.85 0.02
C SER A 95 -12.07 -15.14 -0.29
N HIS A 96 -10.78 -15.05 -0.58
CA HIS A 96 -9.96 -16.17 -1.07
C HIS A 96 -9.01 -16.74 -0.02
N ILE A 97 -8.96 -16.12 1.18
CA ILE A 97 -8.06 -16.49 2.28
C ILE A 97 -8.86 -16.78 3.57
N ASP A 98 -8.19 -17.30 4.58
CA ASP A 98 -8.79 -17.70 5.86
C ASP A 98 -8.93 -16.55 6.88
N ILE A 99 -8.97 -15.28 6.43
CA ILE A 99 -9.15 -14.13 7.31
C ILE A 99 -10.57 -14.07 7.89
N LYS A 100 -10.69 -13.68 9.16
CA LYS A 100 -12.00 -13.45 9.78
C LYS A 100 -12.55 -12.10 9.36
N LYS A 101 -13.85 -12.02 9.02
CA LYS A 101 -14.49 -10.79 8.54
C LYS A 101 -14.36 -9.65 9.54
N GLU A 102 -14.50 -9.94 10.83
CA GLU A 102 -14.35 -8.98 11.93
C GLU A 102 -12.95 -8.38 12.07
N ASN A 103 -11.95 -8.99 11.47
CA ASN A 103 -10.57 -8.53 11.48
C ASN A 103 -10.23 -7.61 10.28
N VAL A 104 -11.20 -7.35 9.40
CA VAL A 104 -11.00 -6.50 8.22
C VAL A 104 -11.52 -5.10 8.51
N HIS A 105 -10.64 -4.11 8.45
CA HIS A 105 -10.97 -2.69 8.61
C HIS A 105 -10.76 -1.95 7.30
N ILE A 106 -11.82 -1.35 6.79
CA ILE A 106 -11.83 -0.48 5.61
C ILE A 106 -12.55 0.80 6.00
N LEU A 107 -12.02 1.96 5.60
CA LEU A 107 -12.66 3.26 5.85
C LEU A 107 -14.05 3.31 5.21
N ASN A 108 -15.03 3.84 5.93
CA ASN A 108 -16.38 3.99 5.43
C ASN A 108 -16.57 5.37 4.76
N GLY A 109 -16.41 5.45 3.44
CA GLY A 109 -16.61 6.67 2.65
C GLY A 109 -18.05 7.18 2.63
N ASN A 110 -19.01 6.41 3.18
CA ASN A 110 -20.43 6.78 3.30
C ASN A 110 -20.84 7.05 4.76
N ALA A 111 -19.87 7.22 5.67
CA ALA A 111 -20.16 7.55 7.06
C ALA A 111 -20.88 8.90 7.17
N LYS A 112 -21.81 9.01 8.12
CA LYS A 112 -22.57 10.24 8.35
C LYS A 112 -21.68 11.42 8.72
N ASP A 113 -20.57 11.16 9.43
CA ASP A 113 -19.55 12.14 9.79
C ASP A 113 -18.18 11.55 9.43
N LEU A 114 -17.62 12.03 8.30
CA LEU A 114 -16.35 11.55 7.77
C LEU A 114 -15.15 11.89 8.65
N LYS A 115 -15.24 12.98 9.45
CA LYS A 115 -14.18 13.35 10.39
C LYS A 115 -14.14 12.35 11.53
N VAL A 116 -15.29 12.04 12.11
CA VAL A 116 -15.42 11.06 13.19
C VAL A 116 -14.98 9.67 12.70
N GLU A 117 -15.33 9.30 11.47
CA GLU A 117 -14.86 8.05 10.85
C GLU A 117 -13.33 7.98 10.83
N CYS A 118 -12.67 9.03 10.34
CA CYS A 118 -11.20 9.10 10.30
C CYS A 118 -10.57 9.04 11.70
N GLU A 119 -11.14 9.74 12.68
CA GLU A 119 -10.67 9.71 14.07
C GLU A 119 -10.83 8.32 14.69
N ASN A 120 -11.94 7.64 14.42
CA ASN A 120 -12.19 6.29 14.92
C ASN A 120 -11.27 5.27 14.24
N TYR A 121 -10.93 5.47 12.97
CA TYR A 121 -9.98 4.62 12.26
C TYR A 121 -8.58 4.70 12.88
N GLU A 122 -8.09 5.89 13.18
CA GLU A 122 -6.81 6.09 13.90
C GLU A 122 -6.84 5.44 15.29
N LYS A 123 -7.94 5.60 16.05
CA LYS A 123 -8.11 4.95 17.35
C LYS A 123 -8.13 3.42 17.23
N ALA A 124 -8.72 2.87 16.17
CA ALA A 124 -8.73 1.43 15.93
C ALA A 124 -7.31 0.90 15.65
N ILE A 125 -6.51 1.63 14.87
CA ILE A 125 -5.08 1.30 14.64
C ILE A 125 -4.31 1.35 15.96
N GLU A 126 -4.50 2.41 16.77
CA GLU A 126 -3.85 2.55 18.08
C GLU A 126 -4.25 1.44 19.05
N ALA A 127 -5.56 1.14 19.15
CA ALA A 127 -6.08 0.08 20.01
C ALA A 127 -5.57 -1.32 19.62
N ALA A 128 -5.30 -1.54 18.32
CA ALA A 128 -4.67 -2.77 17.83
C ALA A 128 -3.16 -2.85 18.18
N GLY A 129 -2.56 -1.76 18.71
CA GLY A 129 -1.12 -1.66 19.00
C GLY A 129 -0.27 -1.23 17.81
N GLY A 130 -0.84 -0.47 16.88
CA GLY A 130 -0.21 -0.01 15.65
C GLY A 130 -0.19 -1.07 14.55
N ILE A 131 0.51 -0.79 13.46
CA ILE A 131 0.62 -1.68 12.28
C ILE A 131 2.00 -2.34 12.27
N ASP A 132 2.05 -3.66 12.08
CA ASP A 132 3.32 -4.40 12.04
C ASP A 132 4.00 -4.26 10.68
N LEU A 133 3.23 -4.33 9.58
CA LEU A 133 3.72 -4.12 8.21
C LEU A 133 2.68 -3.34 7.41
N PHE A 134 3.04 -2.16 6.93
CA PHE A 134 2.21 -1.37 6.03
C PHE A 134 2.64 -1.61 4.58
N LEU A 135 1.74 -2.18 3.78
CA LEU A 135 1.92 -2.36 2.34
C LEU A 135 1.39 -1.15 1.59
N GLY A 136 2.03 -0.77 0.49
CA GLY A 136 1.57 0.31 -0.35
C GLY A 136 2.04 0.22 -1.80
N GLY A 137 1.50 1.09 -2.62
CA GLY A 137 2.00 1.46 -3.93
C GLY A 137 2.23 2.96 -3.98
N ILE A 138 2.59 3.48 -5.16
CA ILE A 138 2.72 4.93 -5.38
C ILE A 138 1.98 5.38 -6.62
N GLY A 139 1.53 6.64 -6.62
CA GLY A 139 1.09 7.35 -7.81
C GLY A 139 2.27 7.68 -8.75
N PRO A 140 2.00 8.07 -10.01
CA PRO A 140 3.06 8.56 -10.92
C PRO A 140 3.76 9.82 -10.41
N ASP A 141 3.09 10.59 -9.56
CA ASP A 141 3.56 11.78 -8.86
C ASP A 141 4.17 11.46 -7.48
N GLY A 142 4.36 10.18 -7.15
CA GLY A 142 5.01 9.71 -5.93
C GLY A 142 4.17 9.79 -4.67
N HIS A 143 2.85 9.94 -4.76
CA HIS A 143 2.00 9.91 -3.58
C HIS A 143 1.87 8.49 -3.00
N ILE A 144 1.87 8.39 -1.68
CA ILE A 144 1.52 7.17 -0.93
C ILE A 144 0.06 7.31 -0.48
N ALA A 145 -0.79 6.29 -0.69
CA ALA A 145 -2.23 6.38 -0.51
C ALA A 145 -2.76 7.58 -1.33
N PHE A 146 -3.77 8.31 -0.87
CA PHE A 146 -4.15 9.58 -1.50
C PHE A 146 -3.48 10.82 -0.85
N ASN A 147 -2.24 10.67 -0.37
CA ASN A 147 -1.47 11.82 0.09
C ASN A 147 -0.84 12.55 -1.09
N GLU A 148 -1.67 13.26 -1.84
CA GLU A 148 -1.31 14.06 -3.00
C GLU A 148 -0.14 15.02 -2.72
N PRO A 149 0.62 15.47 -3.74
CA PRO A 149 1.71 16.43 -3.60
C PRO A 149 1.33 17.63 -2.72
N GLY A 150 2.22 18.02 -1.81
CA GLY A 150 1.97 19.07 -0.81
C GLY A 150 1.30 18.58 0.47
N SER A 151 1.01 17.29 0.60
CA SER A 151 0.51 16.72 1.86
C SER A 151 1.59 16.73 2.93
N SER A 152 1.23 17.11 4.18
CA SER A 152 2.17 17.05 5.29
C SER A 152 2.68 15.64 5.52
N LEU A 153 3.99 15.48 5.73
CA LEU A 153 4.61 14.21 6.07
C LEU A 153 4.22 13.71 7.48
N GLN A 154 3.57 14.56 8.29
CA GLN A 154 3.01 14.24 9.60
C GLN A 154 1.48 14.09 9.58
N SER A 155 0.87 14.05 8.38
CA SER A 155 -0.58 13.95 8.25
C SER A 155 -1.12 12.65 8.82
N ARG A 156 -2.35 12.73 9.35
CA ARG A 156 -3.12 11.59 9.86
C ARG A 156 -4.28 11.27 8.91
N THR A 157 -5.04 10.23 9.23
CA THR A 157 -6.22 9.82 8.44
C THR A 157 -7.22 10.97 8.34
N ARG A 158 -7.65 11.27 7.10
CA ARG A 158 -8.52 12.40 6.80
C ARG A 158 -9.20 12.27 5.45
N GLN A 159 -10.22 13.10 5.21
CA GLN A 159 -10.77 13.34 3.89
C GLN A 159 -9.78 14.16 3.04
N LYS A 160 -9.61 13.78 1.79
CA LYS A 160 -8.71 14.42 0.83
C LYS A 160 -9.43 14.62 -0.51
N THR A 161 -9.26 15.81 -1.11
CA THR A 161 -9.64 16.07 -2.50
C THR A 161 -8.56 15.50 -3.41
N LEU A 162 -8.96 14.75 -4.42
CA LEU A 162 -8.06 14.17 -5.41
C LEU A 162 -7.67 15.23 -6.45
N THR A 163 -6.41 15.18 -6.89
CA THR A 163 -5.94 16.04 -7.99
C THR A 163 -6.59 15.62 -9.32
N THR A 164 -6.61 16.54 -10.28
CA THR A 164 -7.11 16.23 -11.64
C THR A 164 -6.36 15.07 -12.25
N ASP A 165 -5.04 15.01 -12.06
CA ASP A 165 -4.18 13.95 -12.60
C ASP A 165 -4.53 12.59 -11.98
N THR A 166 -4.77 12.53 -10.66
CA THR A 166 -5.23 11.31 -9.98
C THR A 166 -6.60 10.87 -10.48
N VAL A 167 -7.54 11.79 -10.66
CA VAL A 167 -8.86 11.50 -11.22
C VAL A 167 -8.74 10.94 -12.65
N ILE A 168 -7.90 11.55 -13.50
CA ILE A 168 -7.65 11.07 -14.86
C ILE A 168 -6.99 9.67 -14.83
N ALA A 169 -5.97 9.47 -14.01
CA ALA A 169 -5.30 8.18 -13.87
C ALA A 169 -6.25 7.06 -13.42
N ASN A 170 -7.20 7.38 -12.52
CA ASN A 170 -8.17 6.41 -12.00
C ASN A 170 -9.38 6.22 -12.94
N SER A 171 -9.61 7.08 -13.93
CA SER A 171 -10.73 6.95 -14.88
C SER A 171 -10.74 5.61 -15.62
N ARG A 172 -9.57 4.98 -15.80
CA ARG A 172 -9.43 3.64 -16.39
C ARG A 172 -10.25 2.56 -15.67
N PHE A 173 -10.57 2.76 -14.40
CA PHE A 173 -11.43 1.88 -13.61
C PHE A 173 -12.92 2.27 -13.71
N PHE A 174 -13.23 3.42 -14.29
CA PHE A 174 -14.57 4.00 -14.42
C PHE A 174 -14.92 4.22 -15.89
N ASP A 175 -14.79 3.20 -16.73
CA ASP A 175 -15.09 3.21 -18.18
C ASP A 175 -14.31 4.29 -18.96
N ASN A 176 -13.15 4.70 -18.48
CA ASN A 176 -12.34 5.85 -18.96
C ASN A 176 -13.08 7.21 -18.87
N ASP A 177 -14.09 7.33 -17.98
CA ASP A 177 -14.83 8.57 -17.74
C ASP A 177 -14.40 9.21 -16.40
N ALA A 178 -13.62 10.29 -16.49
CA ALA A 178 -13.16 11.04 -15.32
C ALA A 178 -14.32 11.68 -14.51
N ASN A 179 -15.51 11.84 -15.09
CA ASN A 179 -16.68 12.37 -14.37
C ASN A 179 -17.28 11.34 -13.41
N LYS A 180 -17.10 10.05 -13.68
CA LYS A 180 -17.57 8.96 -12.83
C LYS A 180 -16.65 8.74 -11.62
N VAL A 181 -15.39 9.17 -11.68
CA VAL A 181 -14.42 9.02 -10.59
C VAL A 181 -14.80 9.95 -9.43
N PRO A 182 -14.96 9.45 -8.19
CA PRO A 182 -15.17 10.30 -7.03
C PRO A 182 -14.05 11.32 -6.88
N LYS A 183 -14.39 12.54 -6.48
CA LYS A 183 -13.43 13.64 -6.37
C LYS A 183 -12.77 13.73 -5.00
N THR A 184 -13.26 12.95 -4.03
CA THR A 184 -12.76 12.92 -2.66
C THR A 184 -12.63 11.48 -2.16
N ALA A 185 -11.66 11.26 -1.28
CA ALA A 185 -11.44 9.99 -0.63
C ALA A 185 -11.14 10.19 0.87
N LEU A 186 -11.36 9.18 1.68
CA LEU A 186 -10.75 9.03 3.00
C LEU A 186 -9.42 8.32 2.81
N THR A 187 -8.37 8.80 3.45
CA THR A 187 -7.03 8.23 3.28
C THR A 187 -6.24 8.31 4.58
N VAL A 188 -5.49 7.26 4.89
CA VAL A 188 -4.49 7.34 5.95
C VAL A 188 -3.46 8.42 5.62
N GLY A 189 -2.95 9.08 6.65
CA GLY A 189 -1.91 10.10 6.47
C GLY A 189 -0.53 9.49 6.24
N VAL A 190 0.40 10.31 5.77
CA VAL A 190 1.81 9.90 5.65
C VAL A 190 2.36 9.52 7.02
N GLY A 191 2.07 10.30 8.07
CA GLY A 191 2.47 9.98 9.45
C GLY A 191 1.90 8.65 9.93
N THR A 192 0.63 8.34 9.58
CA THR A 192 0.01 7.05 9.93
C THR A 192 0.77 5.87 9.31
N VAL A 193 1.19 6.00 8.03
CA VAL A 193 2.01 4.98 7.36
C VAL A 193 3.38 4.87 8.01
N MET A 194 4.01 6.01 8.32
CA MET A 194 5.36 6.07 8.91
C MET A 194 5.43 5.56 10.35
N ASP A 195 4.32 5.51 11.08
CA ASP A 195 4.25 4.93 12.42
C ASP A 195 4.25 3.39 12.42
N ALA A 196 4.09 2.74 11.28
CA ALA A 196 4.15 1.29 11.17
C ALA A 196 5.56 0.78 11.53
N LYS A 197 5.66 -0.44 12.08
CA LYS A 197 6.97 -1.03 12.40
C LYS A 197 7.81 -1.29 11.17
N GLN A 198 7.17 -1.64 10.05
CA GLN A 198 7.78 -1.81 8.74
C GLN A 198 6.85 -1.24 7.67
N VAL A 199 7.43 -0.70 6.61
CA VAL A 199 6.70 -0.23 5.43
C VAL A 199 7.29 -0.91 4.20
N MET A 200 6.45 -1.48 3.34
CA MET A 200 6.86 -2.04 2.06
C MET A 200 6.03 -1.42 0.93
N ILE A 201 6.69 -0.75 0.02
CA ILE A 201 6.07 -0.10 -1.14
C ILE A 201 6.44 -0.85 -2.42
N MET A 202 5.42 -1.24 -3.19
CA MET A 202 5.56 -1.90 -4.49
C MET A 202 5.52 -0.85 -5.60
N VAL A 203 6.52 -0.90 -6.50
CA VAL A 203 6.65 0.05 -7.59
C VAL A 203 6.92 -0.71 -8.88
N ASN A 204 6.02 -0.67 -9.83
CA ASN A 204 6.17 -1.38 -11.10
C ASN A 204 5.89 -0.50 -12.30
N SER A 205 6.54 -0.84 -13.41
CA SER A 205 6.47 -0.22 -14.72
C SER A 205 7.15 1.15 -14.85
N HIS A 206 7.53 1.47 -16.07
CA HIS A 206 8.23 2.70 -16.45
C HIS A 206 7.51 4.00 -16.00
N ASN A 207 6.18 4.02 -16.01
CA ASN A 207 5.42 5.20 -15.61
C ASN A 207 5.60 5.61 -14.13
N LYS A 208 6.26 4.78 -13.32
CA LYS A 208 6.62 5.05 -11.92
C LYS A 208 8.12 5.37 -11.73
N ALA A 209 8.93 5.29 -12.78
CA ALA A 209 10.37 5.44 -12.69
C ALA A 209 10.77 6.80 -12.10
N ARG A 210 10.10 7.88 -12.53
CA ARG A 210 10.32 9.22 -11.98
C ARG A 210 10.00 9.30 -10.49
N ALA A 211 8.87 8.74 -10.08
CA ALA A 211 8.44 8.72 -8.68
C ALA A 211 9.43 7.91 -7.82
N LEU A 212 9.89 6.76 -8.32
CA LEU A 212 10.89 5.94 -7.64
C LEU A 212 12.20 6.72 -7.46
N ARG A 213 12.69 7.39 -8.50
CA ARG A 213 13.90 8.23 -8.42
C ARG A 213 13.77 9.29 -7.33
N HIS A 214 12.66 10.04 -7.29
CA HIS A 214 12.44 11.04 -6.25
C HIS A 214 12.33 10.42 -4.84
N GLY A 215 11.79 9.22 -4.73
CA GLY A 215 11.71 8.49 -3.46
C GLY A 215 13.07 8.04 -2.93
N VAL A 216 14.01 7.70 -3.82
CA VAL A 216 15.29 7.05 -3.45
C VAL A 216 16.46 8.05 -3.44
N GLU A 217 16.54 8.95 -4.42
CA GLU A 217 17.74 9.76 -4.68
C GLU A 217 17.61 11.24 -4.29
N GLU A 218 16.39 11.77 -4.24
CA GLU A 218 16.18 13.19 -4.01
C GLU A 218 15.92 13.49 -2.52
N PRO A 219 16.07 14.74 -2.08
CA PRO A 219 15.80 15.11 -0.69
C PRO A 219 14.37 14.79 -0.26
N VAL A 220 14.20 14.47 1.02
CA VAL A 220 12.87 14.29 1.61
C VAL A 220 12.06 15.59 1.50
N ASN A 221 10.90 15.51 0.87
CA ASN A 221 10.00 16.64 0.71
C ASN A 221 8.55 16.17 0.53
N HIS A 222 7.61 17.08 0.77
CA HIS A 222 6.17 16.77 0.73
C HIS A 222 5.55 16.80 -0.68
N ILE A 223 6.28 17.21 -1.69
CA ILE A 223 5.82 17.13 -3.10
C ILE A 223 5.88 15.67 -3.57
N TRP A 224 6.89 14.94 -3.13
CA TRP A 224 7.07 13.51 -3.39
C TRP A 224 6.93 12.76 -2.06
N THR A 225 5.70 12.48 -1.63
CA THR A 225 5.50 11.91 -0.29
C THR A 225 6.18 10.56 -0.07
N ILE A 226 6.43 9.78 -1.15
CA ILE A 226 7.27 8.56 -1.12
C ILE A 226 8.65 8.83 -0.51
N SER A 227 9.20 10.05 -0.64
CA SER A 227 10.53 10.38 -0.12
C SER A 227 10.64 10.26 1.41
N CYS A 228 9.51 10.29 2.14
CA CYS A 228 9.49 10.09 3.59
C CYS A 228 10.09 8.75 4.03
N LEU A 229 10.02 7.73 3.16
CA LEU A 229 10.56 6.39 3.46
C LEU A 229 12.07 6.40 3.73
N GLN A 230 12.81 7.41 3.26
CA GLN A 230 14.23 7.58 3.58
C GLN A 230 14.46 7.77 5.08
N GLN A 231 13.47 8.25 5.83
CA GLN A 231 13.54 8.46 7.28
C GLN A 231 12.99 7.26 8.09
N HIS A 232 12.35 6.30 7.42
CA HIS A 232 11.80 5.15 8.11
C HIS A 232 12.87 4.08 8.35
N PRO A 233 13.07 3.58 9.60
CA PRO A 233 14.15 2.64 9.93
C PRO A 233 14.03 1.30 9.20
N HIS A 234 12.82 0.86 8.87
CA HIS A 234 12.53 -0.43 8.26
C HIS A 234 11.68 -0.31 6.99
N ALA A 235 11.99 0.67 6.13
CA ALA A 235 11.35 0.82 4.84
C ALA A 235 11.98 -0.09 3.79
N ILE A 236 11.13 -0.69 2.97
CA ILE A 236 11.48 -1.49 1.80
C ILE A 236 10.72 -0.92 0.59
N ILE A 237 11.42 -0.71 -0.50
CA ILE A 237 10.80 -0.57 -1.81
C ILE A 237 11.15 -1.83 -2.60
N VAL A 238 10.14 -2.49 -3.14
CA VAL A 238 10.32 -3.59 -4.09
C VAL A 238 9.78 -3.16 -5.45
N CYS A 239 10.61 -3.26 -6.48
CA CYS A 239 10.26 -2.80 -7.81
C CYS A 239 10.66 -3.80 -8.90
N ASP A 240 10.08 -3.61 -10.11
CA ASP A 240 10.58 -4.25 -11.32
C ASP A 240 11.68 -3.42 -11.99
N GLU A 241 12.38 -4.00 -12.98
CA GLU A 241 13.44 -3.31 -13.72
C GLU A 241 12.92 -2.04 -14.42
N ASP A 242 11.72 -2.09 -15.04
CA ASP A 242 11.14 -0.96 -15.77
C ASP A 242 10.95 0.28 -14.87
N ALA A 243 10.64 0.08 -13.59
CA ALA A 243 10.52 1.18 -12.64
C ALA A 243 11.87 1.84 -12.30
N THR A 244 13.00 1.24 -12.65
CA THR A 244 14.35 1.79 -12.34
C THR A 244 14.91 2.70 -13.41
N ASP A 245 14.22 2.90 -14.54
CA ASP A 245 14.73 3.57 -15.74
C ASP A 245 15.26 5.00 -15.50
N GLU A 246 14.77 5.70 -14.50
CA GLU A 246 15.25 7.04 -14.15
C GLU A 246 16.26 7.07 -12.99
N LEU A 247 16.60 5.93 -12.39
CA LEU A 247 17.64 5.89 -11.36
C LEU A 247 19.02 6.14 -11.98
N LYS A 248 19.89 6.85 -11.25
CA LYS A 248 21.28 6.93 -11.63
C LYS A 248 21.90 5.53 -11.65
N HIS A 249 22.73 5.28 -12.65
CA HIS A 249 23.39 3.99 -12.82
C HIS A 249 24.15 3.52 -11.56
N GLY A 250 24.78 4.45 -10.83
CA GLY A 250 25.44 4.14 -9.57
C GLY A 250 24.50 3.67 -8.48
N THR A 251 23.33 4.29 -8.36
CA THR A 251 22.28 3.90 -7.40
C THR A 251 21.72 2.51 -7.72
N TYR A 252 21.38 2.29 -8.99
CA TYR A 252 20.92 0.98 -9.47
C TYR A 252 21.94 -0.13 -9.14
N LYS A 253 23.21 0.03 -9.53
CA LYS A 253 24.26 -0.95 -9.25
C LYS A 253 24.47 -1.19 -7.76
N TYR A 254 24.42 -0.14 -6.96
CA TYR A 254 24.59 -0.26 -5.51
C TYR A 254 23.54 -1.18 -4.90
N PHE A 255 22.26 -0.95 -5.21
CA PHE A 255 21.19 -1.77 -4.64
C PHE A 255 21.17 -3.19 -5.23
N LYS A 256 21.46 -3.37 -6.51
CA LYS A 256 21.61 -4.73 -7.10
C LYS A 256 22.73 -5.52 -6.43
N ASP A 257 23.82 -4.88 -6.03
CA ASP A 257 24.94 -5.56 -5.35
C ASP A 257 24.61 -5.92 -3.92
N ILE A 258 24.12 -4.97 -3.13
CA ILE A 258 23.90 -5.21 -1.68
C ILE A 258 22.67 -6.11 -1.41
N GLU A 259 21.73 -6.20 -2.34
CA GLU A 259 20.50 -7.01 -2.19
C GLU A 259 20.55 -8.32 -3.02
N LYS A 260 21.67 -8.64 -3.69
CA LYS A 260 21.76 -9.81 -4.58
C LYS A 260 21.39 -11.14 -3.93
N ASP A 261 21.69 -11.30 -2.63
CA ASP A 261 21.36 -12.52 -1.89
C ASP A 261 19.93 -12.53 -1.32
N ASN A 262 19.17 -11.43 -1.54
CA ASN A 262 17.79 -11.24 -1.10
C ASN A 262 16.79 -11.27 -2.26
N LEU A 263 17.23 -11.51 -3.49
CA LEU A 263 16.37 -11.68 -4.67
C LEU A 263 15.77 -13.09 -4.75
N LEU A 264 14.73 -13.28 -5.59
CA LEU A 264 14.11 -14.59 -5.86
C LEU A 264 14.82 -15.32 -6.99
#